data_fda75cdb4e574e60843644aed60f7f12
#
_entry.id   fda75cdb4e574e60843644aed60f7f12
#
_cell.length_a   1.000
_cell.length_b   1.000
_cell.length_c   1.000
_cell.angle_alpha   90.00
_cell.angle_beta   90.00
_cell.angle_gamma   90.00
#
_symmetry.space_group_name_H-M   'P 1'
#
loop_
_entity.id
_entity.type
_entity.pdbx_description
1 polymer ?
#
loop_
_entity_poly.entity_id
_entity_poly.type
_entity_poly.pdbx_seq_one_letter_code
_entity_poly.pdbx_strand_id
1 'polypeptide(L)'
;MDTTYIVKQLLNGLAAGSIYALVAVGYNMVYGILELINFAHGDIYMFGTFIALTLLVDHFPIPVAIILACIAGGLIGMIVERVAYRPVRNAARVVPMISAVGIALVFRNLAQLIWGTETQPFPELFTPQMIQVGEIQINSLQIVVLVLALLLTGIFALIVNKTKLGKATRSVAQDIPASRLMGIEVNRIIQFVYFAGGFFGVAGGILFSMTYATWIGMGFLGTMKAWIACIIGGIGSLKGAFIGGLLLGITEALISGFVSSAYRDAICYGLVMLILVVRPMGIFGRQTAEKV
;
A
#
# COMPACT_ATOMS: atom_id res chain seq x y z
N MET A 1 -14.35 29.79 -11.42
CA MET A 1 -14.06 28.43 -10.91
C MET A 1 -14.70 28.35 -9.54
N ASP A 2 -15.67 27.47 -9.35
CA ASP A 2 -16.38 27.39 -8.08
C ASP A 2 -15.48 26.82 -7.00
N THR A 3 -15.25 27.59 -5.95
CA THR A 3 -14.46 27.19 -4.79
C THR A 3 -14.96 25.85 -4.22
N THR A 4 -16.27 25.65 -4.27
CA THR A 4 -16.96 24.40 -3.88
C THR A 4 -16.45 23.20 -4.66
N TYR A 5 -16.22 23.32 -5.97
CA TYR A 5 -15.69 22.23 -6.81
C TYR A 5 -14.25 21.86 -6.46
N ILE A 6 -13.40 22.88 -6.20
CA ILE A 6 -12.01 22.67 -5.79
C ILE A 6 -11.96 21.91 -4.47
N VAL A 7 -12.74 22.33 -3.48
CA VAL A 7 -12.81 21.67 -2.16
C VAL A 7 -13.28 20.22 -2.31
N LYS A 8 -14.28 19.96 -3.16
CA LYS A 8 -14.75 18.59 -3.43
C LYS A 8 -13.66 17.72 -4.03
N GLN A 9 -12.88 18.23 -4.99
CA GLN A 9 -11.76 17.48 -5.57
C GLN A 9 -10.63 17.22 -4.56
N LEU A 10 -10.35 18.18 -3.68
CA LEU A 10 -9.37 17.97 -2.60
C LEU A 10 -9.82 16.89 -1.62
N LEU A 11 -11.10 16.84 -1.25
CA LEU A 11 -11.65 15.78 -0.38
C LEU A 11 -11.60 14.42 -1.05
N ASN A 12 -11.96 14.33 -2.33
CA ASN A 12 -11.83 13.10 -3.12
C ASN A 12 -10.37 12.64 -3.17
N GLY A 13 -9.45 13.58 -3.40
CA GLY A 13 -8.01 13.31 -3.44
C GLY A 13 -7.45 12.88 -2.10
N LEU A 14 -7.89 13.46 -1.00
CA LEU A 14 -7.50 13.05 0.35
C LEU A 14 -7.99 11.64 0.67
N ALA A 15 -9.22 11.29 0.31
CA ALA A 15 -9.77 9.96 0.52
C ALA A 15 -8.97 8.90 -0.29
N ALA A 16 -8.78 9.10 -1.59
CA ALA A 16 -7.97 8.20 -2.41
C ALA A 16 -6.50 8.17 -1.95
N GLY A 17 -5.93 9.33 -1.65
CA GLY A 17 -4.56 9.48 -1.18
C GLY A 17 -4.30 8.79 0.16
N SER A 18 -5.29 8.73 1.05
CA SER A 18 -5.16 8.02 2.33
C SER A 18 -5.06 6.51 2.14
N ILE A 19 -5.77 5.94 1.16
CA ILE A 19 -5.64 4.52 0.77
C ILE A 19 -4.23 4.27 0.21
N TYR A 20 -3.77 5.12 -0.72
CA TYR A 20 -2.42 5.01 -1.29
C TYR A 20 -1.35 5.14 -0.21
N ALA A 21 -1.52 6.06 0.74
CA ALA A 21 -0.63 6.24 1.87
C ALA A 21 -0.52 4.97 2.73
N LEU A 22 -1.65 4.33 3.04
CA LEU A 22 -1.68 3.10 3.84
C LEU A 22 -0.93 1.97 3.14
N VAL A 23 -1.22 1.73 1.86
CA VAL A 23 -0.54 0.70 1.05
C VAL A 23 0.95 1.03 0.88
N ALA A 24 1.28 2.30 0.61
CA ALA A 24 2.66 2.76 0.44
C ALA A 24 3.50 2.61 1.72
N VAL A 25 2.93 2.87 2.89
CA VAL A 25 3.62 2.70 4.18
C VAL A 25 3.95 1.22 4.41
N GLY A 26 3.03 0.29 4.12
CA GLY A 26 3.28 -1.15 4.17
C GLY A 26 4.38 -1.59 3.18
N TYR A 27 4.29 -1.12 1.94
CA TYR A 27 5.28 -1.36 0.90
C TYR A 27 6.68 -0.83 1.26
N ASN A 28 6.74 0.41 1.72
CA ASN A 28 7.98 1.10 2.05
C ASN A 28 8.74 0.46 3.22
N MET A 29 8.03 -0.20 4.13
CA MET A 29 8.65 -0.92 5.24
C MET A 29 9.44 -2.14 4.75
N VAL A 30 8.92 -2.88 3.77
CA VAL A 30 9.61 -4.01 3.12
C VAL A 30 10.83 -3.50 2.37
N TYR A 31 10.66 -2.45 1.56
CA TYR A 31 11.75 -1.84 0.80
C TYR A 31 12.85 -1.30 1.71
N GLY A 32 12.49 -0.66 2.82
CA GLY A 32 13.44 -0.04 3.76
C GLY A 32 14.43 -1.02 4.41
N ILE A 33 14.13 -2.33 4.43
CA ILE A 33 15.03 -3.36 4.96
C ILE A 33 15.85 -4.05 3.87
N LEU A 34 15.19 -4.42 2.78
CA LEU A 34 15.80 -5.25 1.75
C LEU A 34 16.40 -4.44 0.60
N GLU A 35 16.00 -3.19 0.45
CA GLU A 35 16.29 -2.33 -0.69
C GLU A 35 15.89 -2.99 -2.03
N LEU A 36 14.89 -3.86 -2.00
CA LEU A 36 14.37 -4.60 -3.13
C LEU A 36 12.92 -4.23 -3.40
N ILE A 37 12.58 -4.02 -4.67
CA ILE A 37 11.22 -3.76 -5.12
C ILE A 37 10.40 -5.04 -4.96
N ASN A 38 9.31 -4.98 -4.17
CA ASN A 38 8.40 -6.09 -4.00
C ASN A 38 7.23 -5.99 -4.98
N PHE A 39 7.38 -6.57 -6.17
CA PHE A 39 6.30 -6.61 -7.16
C PHE A 39 5.10 -7.47 -6.74
N ALA A 40 5.28 -8.42 -5.81
CA ALA A 40 4.19 -9.25 -5.32
C ALA A 40 3.29 -8.55 -4.30
N HIS A 41 3.68 -7.38 -3.79
CA HIS A 41 2.94 -6.70 -2.71
C HIS A 41 1.48 -6.40 -3.08
N GLY A 42 1.23 -5.93 -4.29
CA GLY A 42 -0.12 -5.67 -4.74
C GLY A 42 -0.94 -6.93 -5.00
N ASP A 43 -0.31 -8.00 -5.47
CA ASP A 43 -1.01 -9.27 -5.66
C ASP A 43 -1.36 -9.91 -4.30
N ILE A 44 -0.56 -9.67 -3.24
CA ILE A 44 -0.90 -10.04 -1.86
C ILE A 44 -2.14 -9.27 -1.40
N TYR A 45 -2.16 -7.94 -1.60
CA TYR A 45 -3.29 -7.13 -1.19
C TYR A 45 -4.56 -7.46 -1.99
N MET A 46 -4.45 -7.71 -3.27
CA MET A 46 -5.54 -8.15 -4.13
C MET A 46 -6.11 -9.48 -3.63
N PHE A 47 -5.26 -10.48 -3.45
CA PHE A 47 -5.68 -11.82 -3.01
C PHE A 47 -6.36 -11.78 -1.64
N GLY A 48 -5.80 -11.02 -0.68
CA GLY A 48 -6.41 -10.81 0.64
C GLY A 48 -7.76 -10.07 0.57
N THR A 49 -7.91 -9.14 -0.37
CA THR A 49 -9.19 -8.44 -0.59
C THR A 49 -10.26 -9.39 -1.13
N PHE A 50 -9.91 -10.30 -2.04
CA PHE A 50 -10.83 -11.35 -2.49
C PHE A 50 -11.21 -12.32 -1.36
N ILE A 51 -10.30 -12.64 -0.44
CA ILE A 51 -10.64 -13.40 0.77
C ILE A 51 -11.67 -12.64 1.61
N ALA A 52 -11.48 -11.32 1.81
CA ALA A 52 -12.46 -10.50 2.52
C ALA A 52 -13.84 -10.53 1.84
N LEU A 53 -13.86 -10.36 0.52
CA LEU A 53 -15.07 -10.42 -0.29
C LEU A 53 -15.78 -11.76 -0.11
N THR A 54 -15.08 -12.89 -0.20
CA THR A 54 -15.66 -14.23 -0.01
C THR A 54 -16.26 -14.38 1.36
N LEU A 55 -15.54 -14.00 2.43
CA LEU A 55 -16.04 -14.11 3.81
C LEU A 55 -17.29 -13.24 4.03
N LEU A 56 -17.35 -12.07 3.40
CA LEU A 56 -18.53 -11.18 3.50
C LEU A 56 -19.74 -11.73 2.73
N VAL A 57 -19.51 -12.33 1.57
CA VAL A 57 -20.55 -13.01 0.77
C VAL A 57 -21.08 -14.24 1.52
N ASP A 58 -20.22 -14.96 2.24
CA ASP A 58 -20.59 -16.08 3.12
C ASP A 58 -21.21 -15.63 4.46
N HIS A 59 -21.61 -14.36 4.57
CA HIS A 59 -22.28 -13.77 5.73
C HIS A 59 -21.50 -13.80 7.05
N PHE A 60 -20.17 -13.82 7.02
CA PHE A 60 -19.37 -13.63 8.22
C PHE A 60 -19.58 -12.20 8.78
N PRO A 61 -19.54 -12.02 10.12
CA PRO A 61 -19.59 -10.69 10.71
C PRO A 61 -18.49 -9.77 10.14
N ILE A 62 -18.85 -8.56 9.74
CA ILE A 62 -17.95 -7.62 9.05
C ILE A 62 -16.58 -7.47 9.72
N PRO A 63 -16.47 -7.21 11.06
CA PRO A 63 -15.18 -7.06 11.70
C PRO A 63 -14.34 -8.35 11.64
N VAL A 64 -14.98 -9.51 11.75
CA VAL A 64 -14.31 -10.82 11.70
C VAL A 64 -13.77 -11.08 10.30
N ALA A 65 -14.57 -10.86 9.26
CA ALA A 65 -14.17 -11.04 7.87
C ALA A 65 -12.96 -10.15 7.53
N ILE A 66 -12.98 -8.87 7.91
CA ILE A 66 -11.89 -7.92 7.67
C ILE A 66 -10.61 -8.36 8.41
N ILE A 67 -10.71 -8.69 9.70
CA ILE A 67 -9.54 -9.09 10.51
C ILE A 67 -8.93 -10.38 9.95
N LEU A 68 -9.75 -11.39 9.64
CA LEU A 68 -9.27 -12.66 9.07
C LEU A 68 -8.60 -12.45 7.71
N ALA A 69 -9.16 -11.63 6.84
CA ALA A 69 -8.57 -11.30 5.56
C ALA A 69 -7.22 -10.56 5.71
N CYS A 70 -7.12 -9.60 6.63
CA CYS A 70 -5.86 -8.91 6.92
C CYS A 70 -4.81 -9.88 7.48
N ILE A 71 -5.19 -10.79 8.39
CA ILE A 71 -4.29 -11.83 8.90
C ILE A 71 -3.85 -12.76 7.77
N ALA A 72 -4.77 -13.20 6.90
CA ALA A 72 -4.44 -14.02 5.74
C ALA A 72 -3.44 -13.30 4.82
N GLY A 73 -3.65 -12.02 4.53
CA GLY A 73 -2.69 -11.21 3.77
C GLY A 73 -1.32 -11.11 4.42
N GLY A 74 -1.28 -10.96 5.74
CA GLY A 74 -0.02 -11.01 6.51
C GLY A 74 0.68 -12.36 6.38
N LEU A 75 -0.05 -13.48 6.52
CA LEU A 75 0.48 -14.83 6.36
C LEU A 75 0.98 -15.09 4.93
N ILE A 76 0.22 -14.67 3.93
CA ILE A 76 0.64 -14.73 2.52
C ILE A 76 1.94 -13.95 2.32
N GLY A 77 2.05 -12.75 2.92
CA GLY A 77 3.29 -11.96 2.91
C GLY A 77 4.48 -12.73 3.48
N MET A 78 4.30 -13.43 4.62
CA MET A 78 5.36 -14.28 5.19
C MET A 78 5.71 -15.47 4.28
N ILE A 79 4.73 -16.07 3.60
CA ILE A 79 4.97 -17.16 2.63
C ILE A 79 5.80 -16.62 1.46
N VAL A 80 5.44 -15.45 0.93
CA VAL A 80 6.19 -14.79 -0.16
C VAL A 80 7.63 -14.51 0.26
N GLU A 81 7.86 -14.00 1.46
CA GLU A 81 9.24 -13.82 1.98
C GLU A 81 9.99 -15.15 2.00
N ARG A 82 9.38 -16.18 2.56
CA ARG A 82 10.05 -17.46 2.79
C ARG A 82 10.34 -18.23 1.50
N VAL A 83 9.45 -18.15 0.52
CA VAL A 83 9.53 -18.92 -0.73
C VAL A 83 10.21 -18.15 -1.84
N ALA A 84 9.84 -16.87 -2.04
CA ALA A 84 10.29 -16.09 -3.19
C ALA A 84 11.51 -15.21 -2.89
N TYR A 85 11.66 -14.69 -1.66
CA TYR A 85 12.74 -13.76 -1.35
C TYR A 85 13.90 -14.39 -0.57
N ARG A 86 13.60 -15.13 0.47
CA ARG A 86 14.62 -15.66 1.38
C ARG A 86 15.69 -16.52 0.70
N PRO A 87 15.36 -17.44 -0.25
CA PRO A 87 16.37 -18.25 -0.93
C PRO A 87 17.31 -17.43 -1.83
N VAL A 88 16.82 -16.33 -2.39
CA VAL A 88 17.54 -15.54 -3.42
C VAL A 88 18.00 -14.17 -2.96
N ARG A 89 17.73 -13.77 -1.72
CA ARG A 89 18.01 -12.40 -1.23
C ARG A 89 19.48 -12.01 -1.21
N ASN A 90 20.40 -13.00 -1.20
CA ASN A 90 21.85 -12.76 -1.26
C ASN A 90 22.39 -12.82 -2.69
N ALA A 91 21.54 -13.08 -3.70
CA ALA A 91 21.91 -13.08 -5.10
C ALA A 91 21.95 -11.64 -5.67
N ALA A 92 22.33 -11.48 -6.93
CA ALA A 92 22.27 -10.19 -7.62
C ALA A 92 20.85 -9.60 -7.54
N ARG A 93 20.71 -8.26 -7.37
CA ARG A 93 19.43 -7.56 -7.13
C ARG A 93 18.30 -7.92 -8.10
N VAL A 94 18.64 -8.29 -9.33
CA VAL A 94 17.65 -8.69 -10.35
C VAL A 94 16.96 -10.02 -10.01
N VAL A 95 17.67 -10.96 -9.36
CA VAL A 95 17.14 -12.31 -9.09
C VAL A 95 15.94 -12.28 -8.13
N PRO A 96 15.99 -11.62 -6.96
CA PRO A 96 14.81 -11.46 -6.11
C PRO A 96 13.66 -10.71 -6.79
N MET A 97 13.95 -9.74 -7.67
CA MET A 97 12.91 -9.01 -8.41
C MET A 97 12.17 -9.93 -9.38
N ILE A 98 12.89 -10.78 -10.14
CA ILE A 98 12.27 -11.77 -11.04
C ILE A 98 11.47 -12.80 -10.24
N SER A 99 12.00 -13.28 -9.11
CA SER A 99 11.29 -14.19 -8.22
C SER A 99 9.98 -13.58 -7.70
N ALA A 100 9.99 -12.28 -7.36
CA ALA A 100 8.79 -11.54 -6.94
C ALA A 100 7.74 -11.45 -8.06
N VAL A 101 8.17 -11.18 -9.30
CA VAL A 101 7.25 -11.18 -10.46
C VAL A 101 6.68 -12.58 -10.68
N GLY A 102 7.49 -13.64 -10.55
CA GLY A 102 7.04 -15.02 -10.69
C GLY A 102 5.93 -15.37 -9.68
N ILE A 103 6.12 -15.05 -8.39
CA ILE A 103 5.11 -15.34 -7.36
C ILE A 103 3.88 -14.44 -7.52
N ALA A 104 4.04 -13.20 -7.98
CA ALA A 104 2.94 -12.30 -8.32
C ALA A 104 2.03 -12.91 -9.40
N LEU A 105 2.63 -13.46 -10.46
CA LEU A 105 1.89 -14.16 -11.51
C LEU A 105 1.17 -15.41 -10.99
N VAL A 106 1.79 -16.16 -10.06
CA VAL A 106 1.13 -17.30 -9.40
C VAL A 106 -0.12 -16.85 -8.67
N PHE A 107 -0.05 -15.81 -7.82
CA PHE A 107 -1.22 -15.30 -7.09
C PHE A 107 -2.30 -14.78 -8.03
N ARG A 108 -1.92 -14.08 -9.09
CA ARG A 108 -2.86 -13.56 -10.08
C ARG A 108 -3.61 -14.66 -10.80
N ASN A 109 -2.90 -15.70 -11.26
CA ASN A 109 -3.53 -16.83 -11.92
C ASN A 109 -4.37 -17.69 -10.95
N LEU A 110 -3.91 -17.89 -9.71
CA LEU A 110 -4.72 -18.53 -8.68
C LEU A 110 -6.00 -17.76 -8.39
N ALA A 111 -5.92 -16.44 -8.29
CA ALA A 111 -7.11 -15.61 -8.09
C ALA A 111 -8.10 -15.75 -9.26
N GLN A 112 -7.60 -15.79 -10.51
CA GLN A 112 -8.45 -16.04 -11.69
C GLN A 112 -9.13 -17.40 -11.66
N LEU A 113 -8.44 -18.43 -11.21
CA LEU A 113 -8.99 -19.78 -11.12
C LEU A 113 -10.06 -19.89 -10.01
N ILE A 114 -9.90 -19.17 -8.90
CA ILE A 114 -10.79 -19.27 -7.73
C ILE A 114 -12.01 -18.35 -7.91
N TRP A 115 -11.80 -17.10 -8.30
CA TRP A 115 -12.84 -16.04 -8.32
C TRP A 115 -13.26 -15.60 -9.73
N GLY A 116 -12.61 -16.12 -10.77
CA GLY A 116 -12.87 -15.70 -12.15
C GLY A 116 -12.15 -14.41 -12.54
N THR A 117 -12.43 -13.91 -13.73
CA THR A 117 -11.81 -12.71 -14.31
C THR A 117 -12.68 -11.46 -14.21
N GLU A 118 -13.93 -11.63 -13.82
CA GLU A 118 -14.91 -10.55 -13.79
C GLU A 118 -14.68 -9.60 -12.61
N THR A 119 -15.03 -8.34 -12.82
CA THR A 119 -15.05 -7.34 -11.75
C THR A 119 -16.21 -7.64 -10.81
N GLN A 120 -15.92 -7.78 -9.54
CA GLN A 120 -16.91 -8.08 -8.51
C GLN A 120 -17.19 -6.84 -7.66
N PRO A 121 -18.46 -6.44 -7.47
CA PRO A 121 -18.79 -5.37 -6.55
C PRO A 121 -18.46 -5.80 -5.12
N PHE A 122 -17.85 -4.90 -4.35
CA PHE A 122 -17.62 -5.16 -2.94
C PHE A 122 -18.93 -4.94 -2.16
N PRO A 123 -19.30 -5.81 -1.22
CA PRO A 123 -20.53 -5.67 -0.44
C PRO A 123 -20.60 -4.32 0.27
N GLU A 124 -21.77 -3.70 0.29
CA GLU A 124 -22.00 -2.47 1.04
C GLU A 124 -21.96 -2.78 2.55
N LEU A 125 -20.90 -2.34 3.22
CA LEU A 125 -20.74 -2.54 4.67
C LEU A 125 -21.65 -1.63 5.50
N PHE A 126 -22.10 -0.53 4.91
CA PHE A 126 -23.08 0.42 5.45
C PHE A 126 -23.69 1.22 4.28
N THR A 127 -24.89 1.75 4.50
CA THR A 127 -25.57 2.57 3.48
C THR A 127 -24.88 3.93 3.39
N PRO A 128 -24.25 4.27 2.24
CA PRO A 128 -23.60 5.57 2.08
C PRO A 128 -24.64 6.70 2.12
N GLN A 129 -24.38 7.71 2.92
CA GLN A 129 -25.22 8.91 3.01
C GLN A 129 -24.49 10.12 2.45
N MET A 130 -25.23 11.00 1.76
CA MET A 130 -24.71 12.29 1.33
C MET A 130 -24.85 13.29 2.47
N ILE A 131 -23.73 13.68 3.05
CA ILE A 131 -23.67 14.70 4.11
C ILE A 131 -23.52 16.05 3.44
N GLN A 132 -24.47 16.93 3.67
CA GLN A 132 -24.43 18.29 3.14
C GLN A 132 -23.80 19.24 4.16
N VAL A 133 -22.67 19.82 3.80
CA VAL A 133 -21.97 20.85 4.60
C VAL A 133 -21.95 22.15 3.80
N GLY A 134 -22.92 23.00 4.04
CA GLY A 134 -23.16 24.20 3.21
C GLY A 134 -23.53 23.80 1.77
N GLU A 135 -22.76 24.25 0.79
CA GLU A 135 -22.94 23.91 -0.64
C GLU A 135 -22.21 22.61 -1.06
N ILE A 136 -21.44 22.01 -0.15
CA ILE A 136 -20.61 20.86 -0.45
C ILE A 136 -21.35 19.57 -0.04
N GLN A 137 -21.49 18.65 -0.98
CA GLN A 137 -21.99 17.30 -0.72
C GLN A 137 -20.81 16.33 -0.61
N ILE A 138 -20.68 15.67 0.53
CA ILE A 138 -19.61 14.70 0.83
C ILE A 138 -20.26 13.34 1.03
N ASN A 139 -19.72 12.31 0.36
CA ASN A 139 -20.16 10.94 0.60
C ASN A 139 -19.58 10.44 1.94
N SER A 140 -20.43 9.93 2.84
CA SER A 140 -19.99 9.39 4.13
C SER A 140 -18.94 8.28 3.98
N LEU A 141 -18.98 7.50 2.88
CA LEU A 141 -17.96 6.49 2.56
C LEU A 141 -16.56 7.10 2.47
N GLN A 142 -16.41 8.27 1.84
CA GLN A 142 -15.10 8.94 1.72
C GLN A 142 -14.53 9.34 3.08
N ILE A 143 -15.41 9.81 3.99
CA ILE A 143 -15.00 10.17 5.35
C ILE A 143 -14.57 8.92 6.13
N VAL A 144 -15.35 7.84 6.04
CA VAL A 144 -15.02 6.56 6.69
C VAL A 144 -13.69 6.01 6.18
N VAL A 145 -13.50 5.98 4.86
CA VAL A 145 -12.24 5.52 4.23
C VAL A 145 -11.06 6.36 4.69
N LEU A 146 -11.19 7.68 4.67
CA LEU A 146 -10.14 8.60 5.12
C LEU A 146 -9.78 8.36 6.60
N VAL A 147 -10.78 8.31 7.48
CA VAL A 147 -10.58 8.12 8.92
C VAL A 147 -9.96 6.77 9.21
N LEU A 148 -10.45 5.69 8.61
CA LEU A 148 -9.92 4.34 8.80
C LEU A 148 -8.48 4.23 8.27
N ALA A 149 -8.19 4.77 7.08
CA ALA A 149 -6.84 4.74 6.53
C ALA A 149 -5.84 5.52 7.40
N LEU A 150 -6.23 6.71 7.90
CA LEU A 150 -5.41 7.51 8.81
C LEU A 150 -5.19 6.79 10.15
N LEU A 151 -6.24 6.19 10.70
CA LEU A 151 -6.17 5.43 11.96
C LEU A 151 -5.23 4.22 11.81
N LEU A 152 -5.41 3.42 10.75
CA LEU A 152 -4.57 2.25 10.49
C LEU A 152 -3.11 2.64 10.24
N THR A 153 -2.87 3.71 9.48
CA THR A 153 -1.52 4.25 9.27
C THR A 153 -0.92 4.75 10.58
N GLY A 154 -1.72 5.42 11.43
CA GLY A 154 -1.29 5.86 12.76
C GLY A 154 -0.91 4.68 13.67
N ILE A 155 -1.75 3.62 13.71
CA ILE A 155 -1.45 2.38 14.45
C ILE A 155 -0.14 1.77 13.95
N PHE A 156 0.02 1.66 12.64
CA PHE A 156 1.24 1.12 12.05
C PHE A 156 2.48 1.95 12.41
N ALA A 157 2.38 3.27 12.32
CA ALA A 157 3.44 4.18 12.72
C ALA A 157 3.79 4.05 14.22
N LEU A 158 2.79 3.86 15.09
CA LEU A 158 3.02 3.60 16.52
C LEU A 158 3.76 2.27 16.73
N ILE A 159 3.36 1.20 16.05
CA ILE A 159 4.04 -0.10 16.11
C ILE A 159 5.52 0.07 15.73
N VAL A 160 5.80 0.71 14.61
CA VAL A 160 7.17 0.89 14.12
C VAL A 160 7.99 1.82 15.01
N ASN A 161 7.40 2.91 15.53
CA ASN A 161 8.16 3.92 16.28
C ASN A 161 8.30 3.61 17.78
N LYS A 162 7.32 2.94 18.38
CA LYS A 162 7.23 2.80 19.84
C LYS A 162 7.48 1.38 20.36
N THR A 163 7.43 0.33 19.52
CA THR A 163 7.58 -1.05 19.97
C THR A 163 9.03 -1.56 19.88
N LYS A 164 9.32 -2.65 20.60
CA LYS A 164 10.60 -3.37 20.50
C LYS A 164 10.81 -3.94 19.09
N LEU A 165 9.74 -4.46 18.46
CA LEU A 165 9.76 -4.95 17.08
C LEU A 165 10.12 -3.84 16.10
N GLY A 166 9.53 -2.66 16.25
CA GLY A 166 9.86 -1.51 15.43
C GLY A 166 11.30 -1.01 15.61
N LYS A 167 11.85 -1.05 16.85
CA LYS A 167 13.27 -0.75 17.07
C LYS A 167 14.18 -1.75 16.35
N ALA A 168 13.89 -3.05 16.47
CA ALA A 168 14.64 -4.11 15.79
C ALA A 168 14.54 -3.96 14.26
N THR A 169 13.37 -3.62 13.74
CA THR A 169 13.16 -3.36 12.29
C THR A 169 14.06 -2.22 11.80
N ARG A 170 14.11 -1.11 12.52
CA ARG A 170 14.97 0.04 12.14
C ARG A 170 16.46 -0.29 12.27
N SER A 171 16.86 -1.09 13.26
CA SER A 171 18.24 -1.57 13.40
C SER A 171 18.64 -2.43 12.20
N VAL A 172 17.80 -3.41 11.83
CA VAL A 172 18.03 -4.30 10.67
C VAL A 172 18.08 -3.51 9.36
N ALA A 173 17.24 -2.46 9.23
CA ALA A 173 17.25 -1.57 8.07
C ALA A 173 18.54 -0.74 7.95
N GLN A 174 19.21 -0.43 9.08
CA GLN A 174 20.48 0.32 9.07
C GLN A 174 21.66 -0.58 8.75
N ASP A 175 21.79 -1.71 9.45
CA ASP A 175 22.90 -2.63 9.32
C ASP A 175 22.51 -4.06 9.71
N ILE A 176 22.37 -4.94 8.73
CA ILE A 176 22.02 -6.34 8.93
C ILE A 176 23.14 -7.11 9.69
N PRO A 177 24.42 -7.02 9.32
CA PRO A 177 25.52 -7.63 10.06
C PRO A 177 25.62 -7.18 11.51
N ALA A 178 25.60 -5.87 11.75
CA ALA A 178 25.65 -5.33 13.11
C ALA A 178 24.46 -5.76 13.95
N SER A 179 23.25 -5.82 13.38
CA SER A 179 22.04 -6.28 14.06
C SER A 179 22.14 -7.74 14.49
N ARG A 180 22.76 -8.61 13.68
CA ARG A 180 23.02 -10.02 14.05
C ARG A 180 23.99 -10.12 15.25
N LEU A 181 25.05 -9.32 15.24
CA LEU A 181 26.00 -9.28 16.36
C LEU A 181 25.35 -8.84 17.68
N MET A 182 24.33 -7.98 17.60
CA MET A 182 23.52 -7.55 18.75
C MET A 182 22.43 -8.55 19.17
N GLY A 183 22.43 -9.76 18.60
CA GLY A 183 21.48 -10.83 18.94
C GLY A 183 20.10 -10.71 18.32
N ILE A 184 19.90 -9.84 17.32
CA ILE A 184 18.62 -9.69 16.62
C ILE A 184 18.47 -10.81 15.59
N GLU A 185 17.38 -11.58 15.69
CA GLU A 185 17.04 -12.60 14.69
C GLU A 185 16.48 -11.95 13.41
N VAL A 186 17.38 -11.54 12.51
CA VAL A 186 17.06 -10.80 11.28
C VAL A 186 15.95 -11.46 10.46
N ASN A 187 15.95 -12.79 10.36
CA ASN A 187 14.91 -13.51 9.60
C ASN A 187 13.51 -13.30 10.16
N ARG A 188 13.36 -13.31 11.50
CA ARG A 188 12.06 -13.07 12.14
C ARG A 188 11.61 -11.63 11.94
N ILE A 189 12.56 -10.67 11.95
CA ILE A 189 12.22 -9.26 11.70
C ILE A 189 11.76 -9.07 10.26
N ILE A 190 12.45 -9.65 9.28
CA ILE A 190 12.03 -9.57 7.88
C ILE A 190 10.64 -10.20 7.69
N GLN A 191 10.41 -11.39 8.26
CA GLN A 191 9.08 -12.03 8.22
C GLN A 191 7.98 -11.15 8.84
N PHE A 192 8.27 -10.53 10.01
CA PHE A 192 7.34 -9.58 10.63
C PHE A 192 7.00 -8.41 9.71
N VAL A 193 7.98 -7.88 9.00
CA VAL A 193 7.79 -6.76 8.07
C VAL A 193 6.94 -7.16 6.87
N TYR A 194 7.15 -8.37 6.33
CA TYR A 194 6.30 -8.90 5.27
C TYR A 194 4.88 -9.19 5.75
N PHE A 195 4.73 -9.70 6.98
CA PHE A 195 3.43 -9.85 7.62
C PHE A 195 2.70 -8.52 7.76
N ALA A 196 3.37 -7.52 8.34
CA ALA A 196 2.79 -6.21 8.54
C ALA A 196 2.45 -5.53 7.19
N GLY A 197 3.35 -5.60 6.21
CA GLY A 197 3.11 -5.11 4.86
C GLY A 197 1.88 -5.74 4.22
N GLY A 198 1.76 -7.08 4.26
CA GLY A 198 0.59 -7.79 3.75
C GLY A 198 -0.69 -7.46 4.50
N PHE A 199 -0.65 -7.41 5.84
CA PHE A 199 -1.79 -7.07 6.68
C PHE A 199 -2.36 -5.68 6.35
N PHE A 200 -1.51 -4.65 6.38
CA PHE A 200 -1.93 -3.28 6.08
C PHE A 200 -2.20 -3.07 4.58
N GLY A 201 -1.52 -3.83 3.72
CA GLY A 201 -1.81 -3.87 2.30
C GLY A 201 -3.25 -4.32 2.04
N VAL A 202 -3.69 -5.45 2.64
CA VAL A 202 -5.06 -5.96 2.52
C VAL A 202 -6.07 -4.98 3.12
N ALA A 203 -5.77 -4.36 4.26
CA ALA A 203 -6.63 -3.32 4.82
C ALA A 203 -6.83 -2.16 3.82
N GLY A 204 -5.76 -1.70 3.16
CA GLY A 204 -5.84 -0.71 2.09
C GLY A 204 -6.63 -1.21 0.87
N GLY A 205 -6.47 -2.50 0.50
CA GLY A 205 -7.21 -3.15 -0.59
C GLY A 205 -8.71 -3.21 -0.33
N ILE A 206 -9.12 -3.51 0.89
CA ILE A 206 -10.53 -3.50 1.30
C ILE A 206 -11.10 -2.08 1.17
N LEU A 207 -10.42 -1.06 1.70
CA LEU A 207 -10.84 0.33 1.57
C LEU A 207 -10.91 0.79 0.11
N PHE A 208 -9.98 0.34 -0.72
CA PHE A 208 -10.00 0.57 -2.16
C PHE A 208 -11.22 -0.06 -2.83
N SER A 209 -11.49 -1.33 -2.53
CA SER A 209 -12.62 -2.07 -3.12
C SER A 209 -13.99 -1.56 -2.67
N MET A 210 -14.10 -1.02 -1.46
CA MET A 210 -15.31 -0.31 -1.01
C MET A 210 -15.61 0.92 -1.87
N THR A 211 -14.58 1.52 -2.50
CA THR A 211 -14.73 2.73 -3.31
C THR A 211 -14.88 2.44 -4.80
N TYR A 212 -14.15 1.42 -5.30
CA TYR A 212 -14.01 1.21 -6.74
C TYR A 212 -14.53 -0.15 -7.24
N ALA A 213 -14.55 -1.17 -6.47
CA ALA A 213 -14.81 -2.59 -6.73
C ALA A 213 -13.56 -3.45 -6.64
N THR A 214 -13.71 -4.78 -6.78
CA THR A 214 -12.62 -5.76 -6.69
C THR A 214 -12.43 -6.43 -8.03
N TRP A 215 -11.21 -6.40 -8.58
CA TRP A 215 -10.82 -7.09 -9.81
C TRP A 215 -9.35 -7.51 -9.76
N ILE A 216 -8.96 -8.45 -10.60
CA ILE A 216 -7.62 -9.04 -10.53
C ILE A 216 -6.50 -8.02 -10.79
N GLY A 217 -6.73 -7.08 -11.73
CA GLY A 217 -5.74 -6.04 -12.06
C GLY A 217 -5.49 -5.00 -10.96
N MET A 218 -6.36 -4.93 -9.94
CA MET A 218 -6.22 -3.95 -8.84
C MET A 218 -4.88 -4.10 -8.11
N GLY A 219 -4.34 -5.33 -8.04
CA GLY A 219 -3.06 -5.60 -7.39
C GLY A 219 -1.91 -4.88 -8.05
N PHE A 220 -1.79 -4.96 -9.36
CA PHE A 220 -0.74 -4.27 -10.11
C PHE A 220 -0.87 -2.73 -9.98
N LEU A 221 -2.08 -2.21 -10.17
CA LEU A 221 -2.33 -0.78 -10.03
C LEU A 221 -1.99 -0.27 -8.63
N GLY A 222 -2.39 -1.01 -7.58
CA GLY A 222 -2.08 -0.66 -6.20
C GLY A 222 -0.58 -0.65 -5.91
N THR A 223 0.17 -1.64 -6.42
CA THR A 223 1.64 -1.65 -6.31
C THR A 223 2.27 -0.43 -6.97
N MET A 224 1.84 -0.09 -8.18
CA MET A 224 2.36 1.07 -8.90
C MET A 224 2.08 2.37 -8.14
N LYS A 225 0.85 2.56 -7.64
CA LYS A 225 0.49 3.74 -6.84
C LYS A 225 1.28 3.83 -5.54
N ALA A 226 1.45 2.71 -4.82
CA ALA A 226 2.25 2.65 -3.61
C ALA A 226 3.73 2.97 -3.88
N TRP A 227 4.29 2.42 -4.95
CA TRP A 227 5.67 2.68 -5.36
C TRP A 227 5.90 4.15 -5.72
N ILE A 228 5.00 4.74 -6.50
CA ILE A 228 5.01 6.16 -6.84
C ILE A 228 4.94 7.03 -5.59
N ALA A 229 4.04 6.71 -4.67
CA ALA A 229 3.91 7.41 -3.39
C ALA A 229 5.22 7.35 -2.59
N CYS A 230 5.90 6.19 -2.57
CA CYS A 230 7.20 6.05 -1.92
C CYS A 230 8.30 6.88 -2.61
N ILE A 231 8.29 6.96 -3.94
CA ILE A 231 9.26 7.79 -4.70
C ILE A 231 9.04 9.27 -4.40
N ILE A 232 7.80 9.75 -4.51
CA ILE A 232 7.46 11.15 -4.21
C ILE A 232 7.88 11.50 -2.78
N GLY A 233 7.50 10.63 -1.83
CA GLY A 233 7.74 10.87 -0.42
C GLY A 233 9.18 10.69 0.02
N GLY A 234 9.94 9.87 -0.67
CA GLY A 234 11.30 9.44 -0.31
C GLY A 234 11.31 8.00 0.21
N ILE A 235 11.97 7.14 -0.54
CA ILE A 235 12.07 5.72 -0.27
C ILE A 235 12.79 5.48 1.07
N GLY A 236 12.28 4.55 1.88
CA GLY A 236 12.81 4.24 3.23
C GLY A 236 12.26 5.15 4.35
N SER A 237 11.52 6.22 4.02
CA SER A 237 10.89 7.10 5.00
C SER A 237 9.40 6.81 5.15
N LEU A 238 8.96 6.30 6.32
CA LEU A 238 7.54 6.06 6.60
C LEU A 238 6.70 7.34 6.50
N LYS A 239 7.23 8.45 7.03
CA LYS A 239 6.58 9.77 6.91
C LYS A 239 6.49 10.22 5.46
N GLY A 240 7.56 9.95 4.70
CA GLY A 240 7.61 10.23 3.28
C GLY A 240 6.56 9.45 2.50
N ALA A 241 6.49 8.14 2.67
CA ALA A 241 5.51 7.29 1.99
C ALA A 241 4.07 7.74 2.28
N PHE A 242 3.78 8.10 3.53
CA PHE A 242 2.47 8.63 3.91
C PHE A 242 2.11 9.93 3.20
N ILE A 243 3.01 10.93 3.25
CA ILE A 243 2.79 12.23 2.61
C ILE A 243 2.77 12.07 1.08
N GLY A 244 3.65 11.22 0.52
CA GLY A 244 3.66 10.90 -0.89
C GLY A 244 2.36 10.29 -1.39
N GLY A 245 1.74 9.40 -0.60
CA GLY A 245 0.43 8.83 -0.89
C GLY A 245 -0.68 9.88 -0.93
N LEU A 246 -0.71 10.77 0.07
CA LEU A 246 -1.68 11.87 0.11
C LEU A 246 -1.49 12.83 -1.08
N LEU A 247 -0.25 13.22 -1.37
CA LEU A 247 0.06 14.10 -2.51
C LEU A 247 -0.33 13.45 -3.82
N LEU A 248 -0.06 12.15 -4.00
CA LEU A 248 -0.45 11.42 -5.20
C LEU A 248 -1.98 11.44 -5.39
N GLY A 249 -2.75 11.13 -4.34
CA GLY A 249 -4.21 11.13 -4.43
C GLY A 249 -4.79 12.51 -4.73
N ILE A 250 -4.27 13.57 -4.09
CA ILE A 250 -4.69 14.96 -4.38
C ILE A 250 -4.36 15.32 -5.83
N THR A 251 -3.16 15.01 -6.29
CA THR A 251 -2.74 15.28 -7.67
C THR A 251 -3.64 14.57 -8.68
N GLU A 252 -3.94 13.28 -8.45
CA GLU A 252 -4.86 12.51 -9.30
C GLU A 252 -6.27 13.11 -9.36
N ALA A 253 -6.81 13.51 -8.22
CA ALA A 253 -8.13 14.11 -8.16
C ALA A 253 -8.18 15.45 -8.90
N LEU A 254 -7.16 16.30 -8.73
CA LEU A 254 -7.07 17.56 -9.43
C LEU A 254 -6.92 17.37 -10.94
N ILE A 255 -6.06 16.44 -11.39
CA ILE A 255 -5.90 16.14 -12.82
C ILE A 255 -7.22 15.61 -13.40
N SER A 256 -7.89 14.68 -12.72
CA SER A 256 -9.16 14.13 -13.17
C SER A 256 -10.27 15.18 -13.23
N GLY A 257 -10.27 16.12 -12.30
CA GLY A 257 -11.29 17.14 -12.22
C GLY A 257 -11.08 18.34 -13.17
N PHE A 258 -9.83 18.71 -13.44
CA PHE A 258 -9.51 19.93 -14.17
C PHE A 258 -8.91 19.70 -15.57
N VAL A 259 -8.33 18.54 -15.82
CA VAL A 259 -7.69 18.23 -17.10
C VAL A 259 -8.45 17.12 -17.82
N SER A 260 -8.27 15.87 -17.40
CA SER A 260 -8.98 14.71 -17.96
C SER A 260 -8.70 13.45 -17.14
N SER A 261 -9.71 12.65 -16.92
CA SER A 261 -9.56 11.33 -16.29
C SER A 261 -8.75 10.36 -17.15
N ALA A 262 -8.79 10.49 -18.47
CA ALA A 262 -8.06 9.62 -19.40
C ALA A 262 -6.54 9.83 -19.31
N TYR A 263 -6.07 11.04 -19.06
CA TYR A 263 -4.65 11.38 -18.96
C TYR A 263 -4.11 11.36 -17.52
N ARG A 264 -4.96 11.06 -16.54
CA ARG A 264 -4.61 11.07 -15.11
C ARG A 264 -3.33 10.31 -14.80
N ASP A 265 -3.26 9.05 -15.20
CA ASP A 265 -2.10 8.19 -14.89
C ASP A 265 -0.85 8.63 -15.66
N ALA A 266 -0.99 9.03 -16.92
CA ALA A 266 0.12 9.53 -17.73
C ALA A 266 0.75 10.80 -17.12
N ILE A 267 -0.07 11.74 -16.67
CA ILE A 267 0.40 12.98 -16.05
C ILE A 267 1.04 12.67 -14.69
N CYS A 268 0.43 11.79 -13.87
CA CYS A 268 1.02 11.39 -12.60
C CYS A 268 2.40 10.73 -12.78
N TYR A 269 2.56 9.83 -13.74
CA TYR A 269 3.85 9.20 -14.04
C TYR A 269 4.86 10.21 -14.58
N GLY A 270 4.44 11.15 -15.41
CA GLY A 270 5.28 12.25 -15.89
C GLY A 270 5.78 13.14 -14.74
N LEU A 271 4.92 13.47 -13.77
CA LEU A 271 5.31 14.20 -12.57
C LEU A 271 6.33 13.44 -11.72
N VAL A 272 6.17 12.11 -11.59
CA VAL A 272 7.15 11.27 -10.88
C VAL A 272 8.49 11.28 -11.58
N MET A 273 8.52 11.16 -12.91
CA MET A 273 9.76 11.27 -13.68
C MET A 273 10.44 12.62 -13.44
N LEU A 274 9.67 13.70 -13.45
CA LEU A 274 10.19 15.05 -13.18
C LEU A 274 10.74 15.15 -11.76
N ILE A 275 10.04 14.61 -10.75
CA ILE A 275 10.52 14.59 -9.37
C ILE A 275 11.84 13.79 -9.26
N LEU A 276 11.95 12.64 -9.93
CA LEU A 276 13.18 11.84 -9.92
C LEU A 276 14.36 12.57 -10.56
N VAL A 277 14.13 13.38 -11.59
CA VAL A 277 15.19 14.19 -12.23
C VAL A 277 15.63 15.33 -11.30
N VAL A 278 14.69 16.02 -10.65
CA VAL A 278 14.98 17.21 -9.82
C VAL A 278 15.41 16.82 -8.40
N ARG A 279 14.77 15.81 -7.83
CA ARG A 279 15.04 15.28 -6.48
C ARG A 279 15.01 13.75 -6.46
N PRO A 280 16.09 13.09 -6.84
CA PRO A 280 16.12 11.61 -6.96
C PRO A 280 15.86 10.87 -5.65
N MET A 281 16.00 11.53 -4.51
CA MET A 281 15.72 10.95 -3.18
C MET A 281 14.28 11.21 -2.69
N GLY A 282 13.44 11.88 -3.47
CA GLY A 282 12.11 12.32 -3.05
C GLY A 282 12.15 13.48 -2.03
N ILE A 283 10.96 13.79 -1.45
CA ILE A 283 10.80 14.97 -0.57
C ILE A 283 11.49 14.79 0.78
N PHE A 284 11.40 13.58 1.36
CA PHE A 284 11.90 13.22 2.70
C PHE A 284 13.01 12.15 2.68
N GLY A 285 13.59 11.87 1.50
CA GLY A 285 14.69 10.91 1.38
C GLY A 285 15.93 11.40 2.13
N ARG A 286 16.64 10.46 2.78
CA ARG A 286 17.95 10.72 3.41
C ARG A 286 19.06 10.22 2.49
N GLN A 287 20.14 10.99 2.40
CA GLN A 287 21.37 10.47 1.82
C GLN A 287 21.86 9.34 2.74
N THR A 288 21.79 8.11 2.25
CA THR A 288 22.59 7.03 2.83
C THR A 288 24.02 7.30 2.39
N ALA A 289 24.92 7.55 3.36
CA ALA A 289 26.35 7.57 3.07
C ALA A 289 26.70 6.24 2.38
N GLU A 290 27.31 6.33 1.20
CA GLU A 290 27.86 5.14 0.57
C GLU A 290 28.76 4.44 1.58
N LYS A 291 28.42 3.20 1.91
CA LYS A 291 29.27 2.35 2.72
C LYS A 291 30.46 1.98 1.81
N VAL A 292 31.60 2.63 2.06
CA VAL A 292 32.91 2.27 1.47
C VAL A 292 33.30 0.88 1.98
#